data_5d97ad149855d0892189886024db49bd
#
_entry.id   5d97ad149855d0892189886024db49bd
#
_cell.length_a   1.000
_cell.length_b   1.000
_cell.length_c   1.000
_cell.angle_alpha   90.00
_cell.angle_beta   90.00
_cell.angle_gamma   90.00
#
_symmetry.space_group_name_H-M   'P 1'
#
loop_
_entity.id
_entity.type
_entity.pdbx_description
1 polymer ?
#
loop_
_entity_poly.entity_id
_entity_poly.type
_entity_poly.pdbx_seq_one_letter_code
_entity_poly.pdbx_strand_id
1 'polypeptide(L)'
;MKIQHTFRLNRVKWRHWILLVLLLLVTLAKMIPLWGFIYTTRIYPIIGTLLSPISGFFPFAVGDIFIALSIAWVIFYPIYEIGLRKKLAKRYFFLAAKRGSYPKKKVVLGRVAEYLLWVYAWFYIAWGLNYSQPNIYDRIGMKPVEVSEAKFKAFAYQYADSLNSLSISSDIAGSSISSDSIVDDGLKNRVRDAVLKEYNKIGYKEGINAPFNQHPHAKTMVFTPLSSMSGVTGSMGPFFCEFTLNGDILPHDYPATYAHEFAHFQGVANEGEANFYSYIVCTASADKQVRFSGYYHIFFHVLNNVFDILGEKEGERFLKHIRPEIIQLAKSDRRYWLSKRCKALDAAQDFIFELYLRGNHVAEGRKSYSGVIGLILAWEEKKNTQGKDEQGRK
;
A
#
# COMPACT_ATOMS: atom_id res chain seq x y z
N MET A 1 -23.17 -61.78 5.72
CA MET A 1 -22.65 -60.95 4.62
C MET A 1 -22.13 -59.67 5.23
N LYS A 2 -20.81 -59.59 5.58
CA LYS A 2 -20.19 -58.42 6.22
C LYS A 2 -19.79 -57.45 5.13
N ILE A 3 -20.47 -56.29 5.07
CA ILE A 3 -20.08 -55.17 4.21
C ILE A 3 -18.90 -54.47 4.92
N GLN A 4 -17.69 -54.79 4.50
CA GLN A 4 -16.51 -54.00 4.88
C GLN A 4 -16.52 -52.71 4.10
N HIS A 5 -17.01 -51.65 4.71
CA HIS A 5 -16.73 -50.29 4.27
C HIS A 5 -15.27 -49.96 4.58
N THR A 6 -14.38 -50.31 3.67
CA THR A 6 -13.01 -49.80 3.69
C THR A 6 -13.07 -48.31 3.37
N PHE A 7 -13.02 -47.48 4.39
CA PHE A 7 -12.66 -46.09 4.27
C PHE A 7 -11.26 -46.02 3.65
N ARG A 8 -11.15 -45.88 2.32
CA ARG A 8 -9.92 -45.43 1.69
C ARG A 8 -9.69 -43.99 2.14
N LEU A 9 -8.96 -43.80 3.22
CA LEU A 9 -8.29 -42.55 3.51
C LEU A 9 -7.43 -42.24 2.29
N ASN A 10 -7.90 -41.27 1.45
CA ASN A 10 -7.06 -40.69 0.41
C ASN A 10 -5.76 -40.29 1.09
N ARG A 11 -4.63 -40.92 0.70
CA ARG A 11 -3.32 -40.62 1.27
C ARG A 11 -3.11 -39.09 1.14
N VAL A 12 -3.09 -38.41 2.30
CA VAL A 12 -2.76 -36.99 2.39
C VAL A 12 -1.39 -36.82 1.75
N LYS A 13 -1.31 -36.05 0.67
CA LYS A 13 -0.05 -35.84 -0.04
C LYS A 13 0.88 -34.99 0.84
N TRP A 14 2.18 -35.18 0.77
CA TRP A 14 3.19 -34.45 1.52
C TRP A 14 3.01 -32.89 1.43
N ARG A 15 2.57 -32.40 0.26
CA ARG A 15 2.28 -30.99 0.04
C ARG A 15 1.21 -30.41 0.97
N HIS A 16 0.21 -31.21 1.38
CA HIS A 16 -0.82 -30.74 2.33
C HIS A 16 -0.26 -30.59 3.75
N TRP A 17 0.72 -31.44 4.13
CA TRP A 17 1.43 -31.33 5.39
C TRP A 17 2.30 -30.07 5.41
N ILE A 18 3.01 -29.76 4.32
CA ILE A 18 3.77 -28.51 4.19
C ILE A 18 2.83 -27.31 4.30
N LEU A 19 1.73 -27.30 3.55
CA LEU A 19 0.75 -26.21 3.62
C LEU A 19 0.21 -26.05 5.04
N LEU A 20 -0.13 -27.13 5.73
CA LEU A 20 -0.61 -27.08 7.12
C LEU A 20 0.43 -26.45 8.05
N VAL A 21 1.69 -26.87 7.94
CA VAL A 21 2.80 -26.30 8.74
C VAL A 21 2.99 -24.82 8.45
N LEU A 22 2.98 -24.41 7.17
CA LEU A 22 3.11 -23.03 6.79
C LEU A 22 1.96 -22.18 7.33
N LEU A 23 0.72 -22.65 7.22
CA LEU A 23 -0.45 -21.94 7.76
C LEU A 23 -0.39 -21.82 9.28
N LEU A 24 0.08 -22.85 9.98
CA LEU A 24 0.28 -22.83 11.42
C LEU A 24 1.36 -21.79 11.80
N LEU A 25 2.51 -21.80 11.12
CA LEU A 25 3.59 -20.84 11.35
C LEU A 25 3.15 -19.39 11.10
N VAL A 26 2.42 -19.15 9.99
CA VAL A 26 1.84 -17.84 9.68
C VAL A 26 0.87 -17.39 10.78
N THR A 27 -0.01 -18.30 11.24
CA THR A 27 -0.98 -17.99 12.30
C THR A 27 -0.29 -17.64 13.61
N LEU A 28 0.70 -18.42 14.01
CA LEU A 28 1.49 -18.14 15.22
C LEU A 28 2.26 -16.82 15.13
N ALA A 29 2.87 -16.56 13.97
CA ALA A 29 3.60 -15.30 13.73
C ALA A 29 2.68 -14.07 13.81
N LYS A 30 1.44 -14.18 13.34
CA LYS A 30 0.43 -13.10 13.45
C LYS A 30 -0.01 -12.82 14.88
N MET A 31 0.01 -13.81 15.76
CA MET A 31 -0.46 -13.67 17.15
C MET A 31 0.59 -13.07 18.09
N ILE A 32 1.87 -13.07 17.71
CA ILE A 32 2.97 -12.67 18.60
C ILE A 32 3.68 -11.44 18.01
N PRO A 33 3.49 -10.22 18.58
CA PRO A 33 4.08 -8.99 18.04
C PRO A 33 5.60 -9.03 17.88
N LEU A 34 6.31 -9.75 18.78
CA LEU A 34 7.76 -9.94 18.67
C LEU A 34 8.15 -10.64 17.36
N TRP A 35 7.38 -11.62 16.90
CA TRP A 35 7.63 -12.31 15.63
C TRP A 35 7.39 -11.37 14.44
N GLY A 36 6.38 -10.52 14.52
CA GLY A 36 6.15 -9.48 13.51
C GLY A 36 7.32 -8.51 13.41
N PHE A 37 7.86 -8.08 14.54
CA PHE A 37 9.04 -7.23 14.58
C PHE A 37 10.29 -7.92 14.00
N ILE A 38 10.58 -9.17 14.40
CA ILE A 38 11.69 -9.96 13.86
C ILE A 38 11.52 -10.18 12.35
N TYR A 39 10.30 -10.53 11.93
CA TYR A 39 10.00 -10.70 10.52
C TYR A 39 10.31 -9.43 9.74
N THR A 40 9.73 -8.29 10.12
CA THR A 40 9.88 -7.02 9.41
C THR A 40 11.33 -6.55 9.38
N THR A 41 12.07 -6.69 10.49
CA THR A 41 13.43 -6.12 10.60
C THR A 41 14.55 -7.03 10.12
N ARG A 42 14.32 -8.36 10.07
CA ARG A 42 15.37 -9.34 9.76
C ARG A 42 15.04 -10.23 8.56
N ILE A 43 13.82 -10.75 8.50
CA ILE A 43 13.43 -11.75 7.49
C ILE A 43 12.96 -11.04 6.20
N TYR A 44 12.08 -10.08 6.33
CA TYR A 44 11.52 -9.38 5.17
C TYR A 44 12.56 -8.68 4.29
N PRO A 45 13.59 -7.98 4.81
CA PRO A 45 14.65 -7.42 3.97
C PRO A 45 15.38 -8.46 3.13
N ILE A 46 15.58 -9.69 3.65
CA ILE A 46 16.18 -10.79 2.89
C ILE A 46 15.24 -11.22 1.76
N ILE A 47 13.95 -11.40 2.06
CA ILE A 47 12.93 -11.74 1.05
C ILE A 47 12.86 -10.64 -0.02
N GLY A 48 12.85 -9.39 0.38
CA GLY A 48 12.83 -8.24 -0.53
C GLY A 48 14.07 -8.17 -1.42
N THR A 49 15.27 -8.40 -0.86
CA THR A 49 16.53 -8.47 -1.61
C THR A 49 16.53 -9.59 -2.64
N LEU A 50 15.85 -10.71 -2.37
CA LEU A 50 15.76 -11.84 -3.31
C LEU A 50 14.67 -11.63 -4.37
N LEU A 51 13.49 -11.15 -3.99
CA LEU A 51 12.33 -11.06 -4.90
C LEU A 51 12.36 -9.81 -5.78
N SER A 52 12.79 -8.65 -5.22
CA SER A 52 12.77 -7.39 -5.96
C SER A 52 13.62 -7.39 -7.24
N PRO A 53 14.83 -7.97 -7.31
CA PRO A 53 15.56 -8.08 -8.57
C PRO A 53 14.86 -8.99 -9.58
N ILE A 54 14.23 -10.08 -9.10
CA ILE A 54 13.49 -11.01 -9.98
C ILE A 54 12.29 -10.29 -10.62
N SER A 55 11.48 -9.59 -9.82
CA SER A 55 10.38 -8.80 -10.36
C SER A 55 10.91 -7.63 -11.21
N GLY A 56 12.02 -7.01 -10.81
CA GLY A 56 12.67 -5.90 -11.51
C GLY A 56 13.14 -6.23 -12.93
N PHE A 57 13.40 -7.50 -13.23
CA PHE A 57 13.75 -7.95 -14.58
C PHE A 57 12.63 -7.73 -15.61
N PHE A 58 11.38 -7.68 -15.17
CA PHE A 58 10.23 -7.50 -16.04
C PHE A 58 9.83 -6.02 -16.15
N PRO A 59 9.51 -5.50 -17.36
CA PRO A 59 9.12 -4.10 -17.54
C PRO A 59 7.69 -3.80 -17.07
N PHE A 60 6.92 -4.81 -16.68
CA PHE A 60 5.54 -4.71 -16.21
C PHE A 60 5.41 -5.23 -14.77
N ALA A 61 4.31 -4.90 -14.10
CA ALA A 61 3.98 -5.39 -12.77
C ALA A 61 3.64 -6.89 -12.82
N VAL A 62 4.54 -7.71 -12.27
CA VAL A 62 4.39 -9.18 -12.23
C VAL A 62 3.23 -9.56 -11.31
N GLY A 63 3.08 -8.83 -10.20
CA GLY A 63 1.99 -9.03 -9.24
C GLY A 63 0.62 -8.81 -9.85
N ASP A 64 0.45 -7.77 -10.67
CA ASP A 64 -0.81 -7.48 -11.35
C ASP A 64 -1.21 -8.63 -12.29
N ILE A 65 -0.25 -9.13 -13.07
CA ILE A 65 -0.47 -10.28 -13.96
C ILE A 65 -0.78 -11.54 -13.16
N PHE A 66 -0.03 -11.80 -12.07
CA PHE A 66 -0.28 -12.94 -11.19
C PHE A 66 -1.68 -12.91 -10.59
N ILE A 67 -2.12 -11.75 -10.10
CA ILE A 67 -3.48 -11.59 -9.53
C ILE A 67 -4.54 -11.83 -10.62
N ALA A 68 -4.39 -11.21 -11.80
CA ALA A 68 -5.32 -11.38 -12.90
C ALA A 68 -5.44 -12.86 -13.35
N LEU A 69 -4.30 -13.54 -13.52
CA LEU A 69 -4.26 -14.96 -13.87
C LEU A 69 -4.84 -15.85 -12.77
N SER A 70 -4.61 -15.51 -11.50
CA SER A 70 -5.16 -16.22 -10.34
C SER A 70 -6.69 -16.11 -10.30
N ILE A 71 -7.23 -14.91 -10.49
CA ILE A 71 -8.68 -14.68 -10.57
C ILE A 71 -9.27 -15.44 -11.75
N ALA A 72 -8.66 -15.32 -12.93
CA ALA A 72 -9.09 -16.05 -14.11
C ALA A 72 -9.09 -17.57 -13.87
N TRP A 73 -8.04 -18.11 -13.26
CA TRP A 73 -7.95 -19.54 -12.95
C TRP A 73 -9.03 -19.97 -11.96
N VAL A 74 -9.27 -19.23 -10.89
CA VAL A 74 -10.30 -19.52 -9.87
C VAL A 74 -11.70 -19.56 -10.49
N ILE A 75 -11.97 -18.70 -11.47
CA ILE A 75 -13.25 -18.62 -12.15
C ILE A 75 -13.38 -19.70 -13.26
N PHE A 76 -12.42 -19.75 -14.17
CA PHE A 76 -12.55 -20.57 -15.38
C PHE A 76 -12.24 -22.05 -15.16
N TYR A 77 -11.37 -22.41 -14.20
CA TYR A 77 -11.05 -23.81 -13.92
C TYR A 77 -12.26 -24.64 -13.48
N PRO A 78 -13.08 -24.21 -12.51
CA PRO A 78 -14.30 -24.92 -12.15
C PRO A 78 -15.33 -24.99 -13.28
N ILE A 79 -15.51 -23.89 -14.02
CA ILE A 79 -16.42 -23.84 -15.16
C ILE A 79 -16.03 -24.86 -16.23
N TYR A 80 -14.72 -24.93 -16.55
CA TYR A 80 -14.20 -25.89 -17.50
C TYR A 80 -14.38 -27.33 -17.01
N GLU A 81 -13.90 -27.67 -15.81
CA GLU A 81 -13.90 -29.07 -15.31
C GLU A 81 -15.32 -29.59 -15.00
N ILE A 82 -16.20 -28.75 -14.49
CA ILE A 82 -17.57 -29.17 -14.09
C ILE A 82 -18.54 -29.09 -15.26
N GLY A 83 -18.43 -28.05 -16.11
CA GLY A 83 -19.39 -27.74 -17.17
C GLY A 83 -18.94 -28.13 -18.57
N LEU A 84 -17.88 -27.47 -19.07
CA LEU A 84 -17.51 -27.54 -20.48
C LEU A 84 -16.88 -28.85 -20.89
N ARG A 85 -16.04 -29.45 -20.06
CA ARG A 85 -15.30 -30.67 -20.36
C ARG A 85 -16.23 -31.83 -20.74
N LYS A 86 -17.37 -32.00 -20.04
CA LYS A 86 -18.36 -33.02 -20.34
C LYS A 86 -19.08 -32.75 -21.67
N LYS A 87 -19.38 -31.48 -21.97
CA LYS A 87 -20.05 -31.08 -23.22
C LYS A 87 -19.12 -31.27 -24.41
N LEU A 88 -17.85 -30.88 -24.29
CA LEU A 88 -16.83 -31.02 -25.34
C LEU A 88 -16.54 -32.51 -25.62
N ALA A 89 -16.41 -33.35 -24.60
CA ALA A 89 -16.19 -34.77 -24.78
C ALA A 89 -17.40 -35.50 -25.44
N LYS A 90 -18.62 -35.01 -25.26
CA LYS A 90 -19.79 -35.52 -25.98
C LYS A 90 -19.81 -35.09 -27.46
N ARG A 91 -19.30 -33.88 -27.77
CA ARG A 91 -19.33 -33.31 -29.12
C ARG A 91 -18.18 -33.79 -30.00
N TYR A 92 -17.02 -34.05 -29.43
CA TYR A 92 -15.80 -34.42 -30.15
C TYR A 92 -15.32 -35.80 -29.70
N PHE A 93 -15.57 -36.84 -30.51
CA PHE A 93 -15.23 -38.24 -30.22
C PHE A 93 -13.74 -38.43 -29.91
N PHE A 94 -12.84 -37.73 -30.56
CA PHE A 94 -11.40 -37.85 -30.34
C PHE A 94 -10.96 -37.36 -28.94
N LEU A 95 -11.73 -36.42 -28.32
CA LEU A 95 -11.51 -35.97 -26.95
C LEU A 95 -12.05 -37.00 -25.94
N ALA A 96 -12.97 -37.85 -26.35
CA ALA A 96 -13.53 -38.92 -25.53
C ALA A 96 -12.53 -40.09 -25.27
N ALA A 97 -11.54 -40.27 -26.15
CA ALA A 97 -10.50 -41.28 -26.00
C ALA A 97 -9.56 -41.06 -24.79
N LYS A 98 -9.48 -39.82 -24.29
CA LYS A 98 -8.86 -39.51 -22.99
C LYS A 98 -9.85 -39.58 -21.80
N ARG A 99 -10.74 -40.60 -21.81
CA ARG A 99 -11.71 -40.84 -20.71
C ARG A 99 -11.05 -41.27 -19.41
N GLY A 100 -10.31 -40.36 -18.76
CA GLY A 100 -10.13 -40.42 -17.31
C GLY A 100 -11.46 -40.01 -16.64
N SER A 101 -11.81 -40.65 -15.53
CA SER A 101 -12.99 -40.34 -14.72
C SER A 101 -13.06 -38.81 -14.47
N TYR A 102 -14.19 -38.17 -14.81
CA TYR A 102 -14.40 -36.75 -14.52
C TYR A 102 -14.30 -36.51 -13.01
N PRO A 103 -13.53 -35.49 -12.57
CA PRO A 103 -13.42 -35.22 -11.16
C PRO A 103 -14.78 -34.82 -10.58
N LYS A 104 -15.11 -35.35 -9.40
CA LYS A 104 -16.32 -34.95 -8.67
C LYS A 104 -16.22 -33.44 -8.34
N LYS A 105 -17.36 -32.73 -8.32
CA LYS A 105 -17.41 -31.29 -7.96
C LYS A 105 -16.60 -30.95 -6.70
N LYS A 106 -16.73 -31.78 -5.65
CA LYS A 106 -15.96 -31.63 -4.39
C LYS A 106 -14.44 -31.65 -4.59
N VAL A 107 -13.93 -32.44 -5.56
CA VAL A 107 -12.50 -32.50 -5.87
C VAL A 107 -12.04 -31.23 -6.60
N VAL A 108 -12.86 -30.69 -7.49
CA VAL A 108 -12.56 -29.43 -8.20
C VAL A 108 -12.51 -28.27 -7.22
N LEU A 109 -13.56 -28.14 -6.38
CA LEU A 109 -13.61 -27.11 -5.34
C LEU A 109 -12.47 -27.26 -4.31
N GLY A 110 -12.11 -28.49 -3.94
CA GLY A 110 -10.97 -28.75 -3.06
C GLY A 110 -9.64 -28.29 -3.66
N ARG A 111 -9.44 -28.40 -4.99
CA ARG A 111 -8.24 -27.87 -5.66
C ARG A 111 -8.20 -26.36 -5.68
N VAL A 112 -9.35 -25.71 -5.87
CA VAL A 112 -9.45 -24.24 -5.79
C VAL A 112 -9.14 -23.78 -4.37
N ALA A 113 -9.71 -24.41 -3.36
CA ALA A 113 -9.42 -24.08 -1.95
C ALA A 113 -7.93 -24.30 -1.62
N GLU A 114 -7.34 -25.41 -2.05
CA GLU A 114 -5.91 -25.68 -1.88
C GLU A 114 -5.05 -24.59 -2.51
N TYR A 115 -5.37 -24.17 -3.75
CA TYR A 115 -4.66 -23.10 -4.44
C TYR A 115 -4.76 -21.77 -3.66
N LEU A 116 -5.95 -21.38 -3.23
CA LEU A 116 -6.15 -20.14 -2.45
C LEU A 116 -5.40 -20.17 -1.12
N LEU A 117 -5.31 -21.33 -0.45
CA LEU A 117 -4.52 -21.48 0.77
C LEU A 117 -3.00 -21.35 0.50
N TRP A 118 -2.50 -21.82 -0.65
CA TRP A 118 -1.11 -21.60 -1.06
C TRP A 118 -0.85 -20.11 -1.36
N VAL A 119 -1.74 -19.44 -2.06
CA VAL A 119 -1.66 -17.99 -2.33
C VAL A 119 -1.68 -17.20 -1.02
N TYR A 120 -2.56 -17.58 -0.08
CA TYR A 120 -2.63 -16.99 1.25
C TYR A 120 -1.32 -17.17 2.05
N ALA A 121 -0.79 -18.39 2.11
CA ALA A 121 0.47 -18.65 2.79
C ALA A 121 1.63 -17.85 2.18
N TRP A 122 1.70 -17.81 0.83
CA TRP A 122 2.72 -17.05 0.12
C TRP A 122 2.59 -15.55 0.36
N PHE A 123 1.38 -14.99 0.32
CA PHE A 123 1.13 -13.60 0.65
C PHE A 123 1.74 -13.22 2.01
N TYR A 124 1.44 -14.01 3.05
CA TYR A 124 1.96 -13.72 4.38
C TYR A 124 3.47 -13.87 4.48
N ILE A 125 4.03 -14.93 3.88
CA ILE A 125 5.47 -15.17 3.90
C ILE A 125 6.22 -14.08 3.11
N ALA A 126 5.70 -13.67 1.98
CA ALA A 126 6.36 -12.70 1.11
C ALA A 126 6.27 -11.26 1.62
N TRP A 127 5.15 -10.88 2.30
CA TRP A 127 4.95 -9.51 2.76
C TRP A 127 3.97 -9.36 3.94
N GLY A 128 2.88 -10.10 3.96
CA GLY A 128 1.73 -9.86 4.85
C GLY A 128 2.04 -9.95 6.34
N LEU A 129 3.10 -10.65 6.76
CA LEU A 129 3.53 -10.68 8.17
C LEU A 129 4.01 -9.31 8.67
N ASN A 130 4.27 -8.33 7.80
CA ASN A 130 4.54 -6.95 8.22
C ASN A 130 3.36 -6.30 8.97
N TYR A 131 2.11 -6.78 8.80
CA TYR A 131 0.97 -6.35 9.61
C TYR A 131 1.08 -6.70 11.10
N SER A 132 1.95 -7.65 11.45
CA SER A 132 2.11 -8.11 12.82
C SER A 132 3.19 -7.36 13.60
N GLN A 133 3.88 -6.40 12.99
CA GLN A 133 4.86 -5.57 13.68
C GLN A 133 4.19 -4.64 14.69
N PRO A 134 4.89 -4.22 15.76
CA PRO A 134 4.42 -3.18 16.66
C PRO A 134 4.16 -1.88 15.91
N ASN A 135 3.25 -1.04 16.42
CA ASN A 135 3.01 0.29 15.86
C ASN A 135 4.25 1.18 15.96
N ILE A 136 4.28 2.28 15.21
CA ILE A 136 5.43 3.19 15.17
C ILE A 136 5.74 3.82 16.54
N TYR A 137 4.72 4.08 17.39
CA TYR A 137 4.96 4.65 18.72
C TYR A 137 5.87 3.75 19.56
N ASP A 138 5.58 2.44 19.56
CA ASP A 138 6.39 1.44 20.27
C ASP A 138 7.77 1.25 19.62
N ARG A 139 7.82 1.24 18.28
CA ARG A 139 9.09 1.02 17.54
C ARG A 139 10.13 2.10 17.77
N ILE A 140 9.73 3.35 17.94
CA ILE A 140 10.66 4.48 18.12
C ILE A 140 10.57 5.15 19.49
N GLY A 141 9.84 4.57 20.42
CA GLY A 141 9.66 5.12 21.77
C GLY A 141 8.96 6.48 21.80
N MET A 142 8.02 6.70 20.88
CA MET A 142 7.22 7.90 20.77
C MET A 142 5.95 7.73 21.62
N LYS A 143 5.43 8.80 22.18
CA LYS A 143 4.14 8.76 22.90
C LYS A 143 3.07 9.48 22.09
N PRO A 144 1.84 8.96 22.06
CA PRO A 144 0.71 9.73 21.53
C PRO A 144 0.61 11.08 22.28
N VAL A 145 0.38 12.14 21.54
CA VAL A 145 0.27 13.49 22.09
C VAL A 145 -1.21 13.85 22.21
N GLU A 146 -1.63 14.25 23.41
CA GLU A 146 -2.89 14.97 23.55
C GLU A 146 -2.73 16.36 22.94
N VAL A 147 -3.43 16.56 21.83
CA VAL A 147 -3.31 17.80 21.05
C VAL A 147 -4.34 18.80 21.56
N SER A 148 -3.90 19.84 22.29
CA SER A 148 -4.77 20.98 22.58
C SER A 148 -5.09 21.74 21.27
N GLU A 149 -6.29 22.34 21.20
CA GLU A 149 -6.70 23.15 20.05
C GLU A 149 -5.66 24.23 19.68
N ALA A 150 -5.06 24.90 20.68
CA ALA A 150 -4.04 25.92 20.48
C ALA A 150 -2.77 25.34 19.81
N LYS A 151 -2.31 24.16 20.27
CA LYS A 151 -1.14 23.49 19.71
C LYS A 151 -1.40 23.02 18.30
N PHE A 152 -2.57 22.44 18.05
CA PHE A 152 -2.97 22.02 16.70
C PHE A 152 -3.11 23.21 15.76
N LYS A 153 -3.71 24.32 16.22
CA LYS A 153 -3.82 25.56 15.43
C LYS A 153 -2.45 26.07 15.01
N ALA A 154 -1.51 26.15 15.96
CA ALA A 154 -0.15 26.60 15.66
C ALA A 154 0.52 25.70 14.60
N PHE A 155 0.42 24.38 14.73
CA PHE A 155 0.89 23.43 13.73
C PHE A 155 0.24 23.66 12.37
N ALA A 156 -1.09 23.78 12.31
CA ALA A 156 -1.82 23.93 11.04
C ALA A 156 -1.39 25.19 10.27
N TYR A 157 -1.22 26.32 10.96
CA TYR A 157 -0.77 27.54 10.32
C TYR A 157 0.72 27.50 9.91
N GLN A 158 1.60 26.93 10.73
CA GLN A 158 3.00 26.71 10.35
C GLN A 158 3.13 25.78 9.13
N TYR A 159 2.30 24.73 9.08
CA TYR A 159 2.18 23.86 7.91
C TYR A 159 1.73 24.65 6.68
N ALA A 160 0.68 25.46 6.81
CA ALA A 160 0.16 26.30 5.72
C ALA A 160 1.22 27.27 5.20
N ASP A 161 1.98 27.92 6.08
CA ASP A 161 3.08 28.83 5.71
C ASP A 161 4.18 28.06 4.95
N SER A 162 4.51 26.86 5.40
CA SER A 162 5.48 26.01 4.72
C SER A 162 5.02 25.61 3.32
N LEU A 163 3.77 25.19 3.17
CA LEU A 163 3.16 24.85 1.88
C LEU A 163 3.12 26.11 0.96
N ASN A 164 2.70 27.25 1.49
CA ASN A 164 2.61 28.51 0.76
C ASN A 164 4.00 29.03 0.29
N SER A 165 5.07 28.74 1.06
CA SER A 165 6.44 29.16 0.71
C SER A 165 7.01 28.40 -0.48
N LEU A 166 6.45 27.22 -0.77
CA LEU A 166 6.86 26.43 -1.91
C LEU A 166 6.22 27.00 -3.17
N SER A 167 7.03 27.71 -3.95
CA SER A 167 6.63 28.27 -5.24
C SER A 167 6.16 27.13 -6.16
N ILE A 168 4.88 27.13 -6.47
CA ILE A 168 4.37 26.34 -7.59
C ILE A 168 4.88 27.07 -8.82
N SER A 169 5.85 26.50 -9.56
CA SER A 169 6.26 27.05 -10.84
C SER A 169 5.04 27.12 -11.76
N SER A 170 5.01 28.14 -12.62
CA SER A 170 3.95 28.29 -13.63
C SER A 170 3.66 27.00 -14.41
N ASP A 171 4.66 26.14 -14.53
CA ASP A 171 4.57 24.83 -15.20
C ASP A 171 3.74 23.80 -14.42
N ILE A 172 3.62 23.95 -13.07
CA ILE A 172 2.78 23.07 -12.22
C ILE A 172 1.38 23.69 -12.02
N ALA A 173 1.29 25.02 -11.91
CA ALA A 173 0.03 25.74 -11.63
C ALA A 173 -0.67 26.30 -12.87
N GLY A 174 0.04 26.50 -13.96
CA GLY A 174 -0.46 27.22 -15.13
C GLY A 174 -0.75 26.36 -16.36
N SER A 175 -0.23 25.16 -16.46
CA SER A 175 -0.76 24.22 -17.42
C SER A 175 -2.10 23.73 -16.87
N SER A 176 -3.20 24.05 -17.58
CA SER A 176 -4.42 23.25 -17.50
C SER A 176 -3.97 21.80 -17.31
N ILE A 177 -4.46 21.12 -16.25
CA ILE A 177 -4.25 19.68 -16.11
C ILE A 177 -4.80 19.08 -17.39
N SER A 178 -3.95 19.01 -18.40
CA SER A 178 -4.24 18.33 -19.65
C SER A 178 -3.99 16.86 -19.40
N SER A 179 -4.75 16.01 -20.05
CA SER A 179 -4.51 14.56 -20.13
C SER A 179 -3.08 14.21 -20.59
N ASP A 180 -2.29 15.20 -20.98
CA ASP A 180 -0.95 15.11 -21.51
C ASP A 180 0.15 15.41 -20.47
N SER A 181 -0.20 15.66 -19.19
CA SER A 181 0.76 15.80 -18.09
C SER A 181 1.33 14.45 -17.72
N ILE A 182 2.21 13.92 -18.57
CA ILE A 182 2.83 12.61 -18.39
C ILE A 182 3.98 12.73 -17.39
N VAL A 183 4.02 11.82 -16.42
CA VAL A 183 5.18 11.61 -15.56
C VAL A 183 6.29 11.00 -16.39
N ASP A 184 7.24 11.83 -16.81
CA ASP A 184 8.36 11.42 -17.64
C ASP A 184 9.45 10.67 -16.84
N ASP A 185 10.38 10.03 -17.53
CA ASP A 185 11.44 9.27 -16.89
C ASP A 185 12.45 10.18 -16.15
N GLY A 186 12.58 11.44 -16.56
CA GLY A 186 13.39 12.44 -15.86
C GLY A 186 12.85 12.71 -14.47
N LEU A 187 11.54 12.96 -14.34
CA LEU A 187 10.87 13.12 -13.04
C LEU A 187 10.97 11.84 -12.21
N LYS A 188 10.70 10.66 -12.80
CA LYS A 188 10.78 9.37 -12.09
C LYS A 188 12.15 9.15 -11.47
N ASN A 189 13.22 9.39 -12.22
CA ASN A 189 14.59 9.22 -11.73
C ASN A 189 14.94 10.22 -10.64
N ARG A 190 14.61 11.51 -10.81
CA ARG A 190 14.85 12.53 -9.76
C ARG A 190 14.11 12.20 -8.47
N VAL A 191 12.84 11.80 -8.56
CA VAL A 191 12.02 11.44 -7.39
C VAL A 191 12.60 10.23 -6.69
N ARG A 192 12.93 9.16 -7.43
CA ARG A 192 13.58 7.97 -6.87
C ARG A 192 14.84 8.35 -6.07
N ASP A 193 15.74 9.11 -6.69
CA ASP A 193 17.03 9.44 -6.08
C ASP A 193 16.84 10.36 -4.86
N ALA A 194 15.93 11.34 -4.93
CA ALA A 194 15.61 12.23 -3.83
C ALA A 194 14.97 11.49 -2.65
N VAL A 195 13.97 10.65 -2.90
CA VAL A 195 13.26 9.87 -1.89
C VAL A 195 14.19 8.85 -1.24
N LEU A 196 14.95 8.09 -2.05
CA LEU A 196 15.90 7.10 -1.55
C LEU A 196 16.96 7.73 -0.64
N LYS A 197 17.48 8.89 -1.02
CA LYS A 197 18.44 9.64 -0.21
C LYS A 197 17.88 9.96 1.18
N GLU A 198 16.65 10.40 1.27
CA GLU A 198 16.05 10.75 2.56
C GLU A 198 15.70 9.49 3.38
N TYR A 199 15.21 8.42 2.76
CA TYR A 199 15.01 7.13 3.45
C TYR A 199 16.31 6.54 4.01
N ASN A 200 17.42 6.67 3.29
CA ASN A 200 18.74 6.23 3.80
C ASN A 200 19.19 7.02 5.04
N LYS A 201 18.76 8.29 5.20
CA LYS A 201 19.09 9.11 6.38
C LYS A 201 18.27 8.71 7.62
N ILE A 202 16.98 8.40 7.45
CA ILE A 202 16.11 8.12 8.59
C ILE A 202 16.28 6.69 9.12
N GLY A 203 16.33 5.69 8.26
CA GLY A 203 16.60 4.29 8.59
C GLY A 203 15.93 3.80 9.88
N TYR A 204 16.63 2.95 10.61
CA TYR A 204 16.12 2.37 11.88
C TYR A 204 15.84 3.39 12.99
N LYS A 205 16.44 4.58 12.94
CA LYS A 205 16.20 5.62 13.95
C LYS A 205 14.76 6.06 14.01
N GLU A 206 14.10 6.06 12.86
CA GLU A 206 12.69 6.41 12.74
C GLU A 206 11.79 5.17 12.57
N GLY A 207 12.25 3.98 12.97
CA GLY A 207 11.45 2.76 13.03
C GLY A 207 11.07 2.14 11.69
N ILE A 208 11.83 2.44 10.64
CA ILE A 208 11.70 1.82 9.32
C ILE A 208 13.00 1.14 8.92
N ASN A 209 12.95 0.10 8.11
CA ASN A 209 14.17 -0.52 7.58
C ASN A 209 14.96 0.46 6.70
N ALA A 210 16.28 0.38 6.75
CA ALA A 210 17.09 0.98 5.71
C ALA A 210 16.75 0.34 4.35
N PRO A 211 16.79 1.11 3.25
CA PRO A 211 16.48 0.57 1.93
C PRO A 211 17.36 -0.64 1.57
N PHE A 212 16.74 -1.81 1.42
CA PHE A 212 17.41 -3.04 1.00
C PHE A 212 17.62 -3.11 -0.52
N ASN A 213 16.95 -2.26 -1.29
CA ASN A 213 17.17 -2.06 -2.71
C ASN A 213 17.59 -0.60 -2.95
N GLN A 214 18.77 -0.39 -3.49
CA GLN A 214 19.32 0.95 -3.77
C GLN A 214 18.92 1.48 -5.16
N HIS A 215 18.20 0.68 -5.96
CA HIS A 215 17.67 1.06 -7.26
C HIS A 215 16.21 0.63 -7.40
N PRO A 216 15.32 1.07 -6.49
CA PRO A 216 13.91 0.70 -6.55
C PRO A 216 13.25 1.40 -7.74
N HIS A 217 12.59 0.62 -8.58
CA HIS A 217 11.81 1.14 -9.69
C HIS A 217 10.33 0.94 -9.41
N ALA A 218 9.60 2.05 -9.29
CA ALA A 218 8.14 1.99 -9.34
C ALA A 218 7.71 1.59 -10.75
N LYS A 219 6.86 0.59 -10.86
CA LYS A 219 6.28 0.18 -12.13
C LYS A 219 4.93 0.86 -12.35
N THR A 220 4.53 0.99 -13.60
CA THR A 220 3.17 1.43 -13.91
C THR A 220 2.20 0.25 -13.72
N MET A 221 1.05 0.50 -13.08
CA MET A 221 -0.02 -0.48 -12.94
C MET A 221 -0.47 -0.98 -14.32
N VAL A 222 -0.51 -2.31 -14.50
CA VAL A 222 -0.94 -2.92 -15.77
C VAL A 222 -2.40 -2.56 -16.08
N PHE A 223 -3.23 -2.50 -15.05
CA PHE A 223 -4.65 -2.18 -15.18
C PHE A 223 -4.95 -0.74 -14.76
N THR A 224 -4.13 0.24 -15.20
CA THR A 224 -4.30 1.66 -14.91
C THR A 224 -5.76 2.15 -15.02
N PRO A 225 -6.52 1.89 -16.11
CA PRO A 225 -7.90 2.37 -16.18
C PRO A 225 -8.78 1.83 -15.06
N LEU A 226 -8.64 0.56 -14.70
CA LEU A 226 -9.40 -0.05 -13.61
C LEU A 226 -9.00 0.55 -12.24
N SER A 227 -7.71 0.77 -12.02
CA SER A 227 -7.19 1.40 -10.81
C SER A 227 -7.67 2.85 -10.69
N SER A 228 -7.67 3.61 -11.78
CA SER A 228 -8.19 4.99 -11.80
C SER A 228 -9.69 5.04 -11.54
N MET A 229 -10.47 4.11 -12.11
CA MET A 229 -11.91 3.99 -11.86
C MET A 229 -12.24 3.69 -10.40
N SER A 230 -11.35 3.05 -9.66
CA SER A 230 -11.47 2.76 -8.24
C SER A 230 -10.71 3.73 -7.33
N GLY A 231 -9.99 4.71 -7.90
CA GLY A 231 -9.27 5.76 -7.16
C GLY A 231 -7.96 5.30 -6.52
N VAL A 232 -7.36 4.20 -7.01
CA VAL A 232 -6.07 3.71 -6.54
C VAL A 232 -4.95 4.42 -7.29
N THR A 233 -4.09 5.12 -6.55
CA THR A 233 -2.95 5.88 -7.09
C THR A 233 -1.63 5.14 -7.00
N GLY A 234 -1.48 4.24 -6.04
CA GLY A 234 -0.31 3.40 -5.83
C GLY A 234 -0.68 2.06 -5.20
N SER A 235 0.20 1.09 -5.24
CA SER A 235 0.01 -0.20 -4.58
C SER A 235 1.33 -0.94 -4.37
N MET A 236 1.50 -1.50 -3.19
CA MET A 236 2.53 -2.50 -2.94
C MET A 236 2.11 -3.85 -3.49
N GLY A 237 2.95 -4.47 -4.31
CA GLY A 237 2.80 -5.83 -4.85
C GLY A 237 3.35 -6.88 -3.90
N PRO A 238 2.54 -7.46 -2.99
CA PRO A 238 3.00 -8.27 -1.87
C PRO A 238 3.58 -9.63 -2.29
N PHE A 239 3.30 -10.09 -3.50
CA PHE A 239 3.70 -11.43 -3.96
C PHE A 239 5.13 -11.50 -4.50
N PHE A 240 5.65 -10.38 -5.03
CA PHE A 240 6.95 -10.33 -5.73
C PHE A 240 7.83 -9.17 -5.28
N CYS A 241 7.50 -8.54 -4.17
CA CYS A 241 8.24 -7.41 -3.60
C CYS A 241 8.54 -6.34 -4.67
N GLU A 242 7.47 -5.79 -5.22
CA GLU A 242 7.48 -4.67 -6.17
C GLU A 242 6.41 -3.67 -5.74
N PHE A 243 6.49 -2.43 -6.21
CA PHE A 243 5.43 -1.47 -6.02
C PHE A 243 5.10 -0.77 -7.33
N THR A 244 3.86 -0.35 -7.43
CA THR A 244 3.30 0.18 -8.67
C THR A 244 2.65 1.54 -8.41
N LEU A 245 2.71 2.39 -9.42
CA LEU A 245 2.01 3.66 -9.45
C LEU A 245 1.04 3.68 -10.61
N ASN A 246 -0.08 4.35 -10.41
CA ASN A 246 -1.08 4.53 -11.45
C ASN A 246 -0.51 5.33 -12.62
N GLY A 247 -0.75 4.88 -13.85
CA GLY A 247 -0.28 5.58 -15.04
C GLY A 247 -0.94 6.95 -15.27
N ASP A 248 -2.07 7.19 -14.62
CA ASP A 248 -2.80 8.47 -14.65
C ASP A 248 -2.40 9.43 -13.51
N ILE A 249 -1.40 9.10 -12.69
CA ILE A 249 -0.97 9.94 -11.57
C ILE A 249 -0.43 11.28 -12.06
N LEU A 250 -0.80 12.35 -11.37
CA LEU A 250 -0.37 13.69 -11.72
C LEU A 250 1.10 13.96 -11.28
N PRO A 251 1.89 14.74 -12.03
CA PRO A 251 3.30 14.96 -11.74
C PRO A 251 3.59 15.54 -10.35
N HIS A 252 2.69 16.33 -9.79
CA HIS A 252 2.83 16.90 -8.45
C HIS A 252 2.45 15.92 -7.33
N ASP A 253 1.62 14.89 -7.62
CA ASP A 253 1.27 13.83 -6.67
C ASP A 253 2.28 12.68 -6.70
N TYR A 254 2.96 12.49 -7.83
CA TYR A 254 3.88 11.36 -8.06
C TYR A 254 4.94 11.21 -6.95
N PRO A 255 5.65 12.29 -6.51
CA PRO A 255 6.72 12.14 -5.53
C PRO A 255 6.24 11.59 -4.18
N ALA A 256 5.15 12.13 -3.65
CA ALA A 256 4.62 11.71 -2.35
C ALA A 256 3.99 10.31 -2.42
N THR A 257 3.30 9.99 -3.52
CA THR A 257 2.78 8.63 -3.74
C THR A 257 3.92 7.63 -3.90
N TYR A 258 4.99 7.99 -4.62
CA TYR A 258 6.19 7.15 -4.70
C TYR A 258 6.78 6.88 -3.30
N ALA A 259 6.94 7.93 -2.48
CA ALA A 259 7.48 7.78 -1.13
C ALA A 259 6.57 6.95 -0.22
N HIS A 260 5.25 7.06 -0.36
CA HIS A 260 4.25 6.26 0.35
C HIS A 260 4.37 4.77 -0.01
N GLU A 261 4.35 4.44 -1.30
CA GLU A 261 4.48 3.06 -1.76
C GLU A 261 5.86 2.47 -1.43
N PHE A 262 6.88 3.32 -1.43
CA PHE A 262 8.21 2.91 -1.00
C PHE A 262 8.27 2.60 0.50
N ALA A 263 7.48 3.27 1.36
CA ALA A 263 7.35 2.88 2.76
C ALA A 263 6.77 1.47 2.89
N HIS A 264 5.71 1.16 2.14
CA HIS A 264 5.15 -0.19 2.08
C HIS A 264 6.17 -1.21 1.55
N PHE A 265 6.94 -0.83 0.54
CA PHE A 265 8.03 -1.66 0.02
C PHE A 265 9.11 -1.93 1.06
N GLN A 266 9.34 -1.04 2.04
CA GLN A 266 10.26 -1.24 3.16
C GLN A 266 9.63 -2.00 4.35
N GLY A 267 8.38 -2.47 4.22
CA GLY A 267 7.69 -3.28 5.22
C GLY A 267 6.76 -2.51 6.14
N VAL A 268 6.47 -1.24 5.87
CA VAL A 268 5.43 -0.49 6.59
C VAL A 268 4.07 -0.97 6.10
N ALA A 269 3.24 -1.53 6.97
CA ALA A 269 1.94 -2.06 6.59
C ALA A 269 0.76 -1.12 6.91
N ASN A 270 0.97 -0.16 7.80
CA ASN A 270 -0.06 0.79 8.22
C ASN A 270 -0.06 2.02 7.31
N GLU A 271 -1.24 2.38 6.80
CA GLU A 271 -1.43 3.49 5.86
C GLU A 271 -1.08 4.85 6.48
N GLY A 272 -1.46 5.07 7.74
CA GLY A 272 -1.12 6.30 8.47
C GLY A 272 0.39 6.45 8.65
N GLU A 273 1.09 5.35 8.91
CA GLU A 273 2.55 5.32 8.99
C GLU A 273 3.19 5.55 7.62
N ALA A 274 2.65 4.97 6.54
CA ALA A 274 3.15 5.18 5.19
C ALA A 274 2.98 6.66 4.76
N ASN A 275 1.84 7.29 5.06
CA ASN A 275 1.63 8.72 4.86
C ASN A 275 2.61 9.56 5.71
N PHE A 276 2.85 9.17 6.95
CA PHE A 276 3.82 9.84 7.82
C PHE A 276 5.23 9.77 7.23
N TYR A 277 5.69 8.60 6.80
CA TYR A 277 7.01 8.46 6.19
C TYR A 277 7.12 9.22 4.86
N SER A 278 6.07 9.18 4.03
CA SER A 278 6.00 10.00 2.83
C SER A 278 6.18 11.49 3.14
N TYR A 279 5.47 11.99 4.16
CA TYR A 279 5.57 13.38 4.59
C TYR A 279 6.97 13.74 5.05
N ILE A 280 7.56 13.02 6.02
CA ILE A 280 8.86 13.39 6.59
C ILE A 280 10.00 13.28 5.58
N VAL A 281 9.93 12.31 4.67
CA VAL A 281 10.93 12.10 3.61
C VAL A 281 10.83 13.17 2.54
N CYS A 282 9.63 13.40 2.02
CA CYS A 282 9.45 14.39 0.95
C CYS A 282 9.72 15.82 1.45
N THR A 283 9.24 16.19 2.65
CA THR A 283 9.44 17.55 3.18
C THR A 283 10.90 17.84 3.55
N ALA A 284 11.70 16.83 3.85
CA ALA A 284 13.15 16.96 4.08
C ALA A 284 13.99 17.05 2.80
N SER A 285 13.40 16.75 1.64
CA SER A 285 14.13 16.71 0.36
C SER A 285 14.67 18.10 -0.04
N ALA A 286 15.84 18.12 -0.67
CA ALA A 286 16.37 19.33 -1.32
C ALA A 286 15.61 19.70 -2.59
N ASP A 287 14.95 18.75 -3.25
CA ASP A 287 14.14 18.99 -4.44
C ASP A 287 12.82 19.69 -4.06
N LYS A 288 12.58 20.86 -4.66
CA LYS A 288 11.40 21.69 -4.36
C LYS A 288 10.09 21.02 -4.76
N GLN A 289 10.07 20.28 -5.86
CA GLN A 289 8.88 19.57 -6.34
C GLN A 289 8.54 18.40 -5.42
N VAL A 290 9.54 17.66 -4.95
CA VAL A 290 9.36 16.60 -3.97
C VAL A 290 8.86 17.16 -2.64
N ARG A 291 9.42 18.30 -2.17
CA ARG A 291 8.93 18.96 -0.95
C ARG A 291 7.48 19.42 -1.07
N PHE A 292 7.16 20.06 -2.18
CA PHE A 292 5.78 20.49 -2.44
C PHE A 292 4.82 19.32 -2.39
N SER A 293 5.14 18.22 -3.10
CA SER A 293 4.34 16.99 -3.11
C SER A 293 4.12 16.44 -1.70
N GLY A 294 5.16 16.42 -0.86
CA GLY A 294 5.05 15.95 0.53
C GLY A 294 4.08 16.76 1.39
N TYR A 295 4.14 18.10 1.29
CA TYR A 295 3.16 18.96 1.97
C TYR A 295 1.78 18.80 1.36
N TYR A 296 1.67 18.82 0.05
CA TYR A 296 0.39 18.74 -0.65
C TYR A 296 -0.35 17.43 -0.40
N HIS A 297 0.37 16.33 -0.29
CA HIS A 297 -0.18 14.99 -0.04
C HIS A 297 -1.02 14.91 1.24
N ILE A 298 -0.60 15.58 2.31
CA ILE A 298 -1.35 15.60 3.57
C ILE A 298 -2.29 16.80 3.71
N PHE A 299 -2.41 17.66 2.68
CA PHE A 299 -3.22 18.89 2.74
C PHE A 299 -4.66 18.64 3.18
N PHE A 300 -5.33 17.64 2.59
CA PHE A 300 -6.70 17.32 2.96
C PHE A 300 -6.82 16.72 4.36
N HIS A 301 -5.79 16.01 4.84
CA HIS A 301 -5.75 15.53 6.23
C HIS A 301 -5.67 16.71 7.21
N VAL A 302 -4.80 17.68 6.94
CA VAL A 302 -4.71 18.89 7.76
C VAL A 302 -6.01 19.66 7.72
N LEU A 303 -6.54 19.93 6.52
CA LEU A 303 -7.77 20.68 6.31
C LEU A 303 -8.97 20.08 7.04
N ASN A 304 -9.18 18.76 6.91
CA ASN A 304 -10.27 18.08 7.60
C ASN A 304 -10.12 18.18 9.12
N ASN A 305 -8.91 17.98 9.66
CA ASN A 305 -8.67 18.14 11.09
C ASN A 305 -8.87 19.60 11.56
N VAL A 306 -8.57 20.61 10.73
CA VAL A 306 -8.87 22.02 11.06
C VAL A 306 -10.38 22.23 11.22
N PHE A 307 -11.19 21.71 10.32
CA PHE A 307 -12.65 21.79 10.44
C PHE A 307 -13.18 21.00 11.61
N ASP A 308 -12.68 19.79 11.84
CA ASP A 308 -13.16 18.89 12.89
C ASP A 308 -12.80 19.38 14.31
N ILE A 309 -11.59 19.91 14.50
CA ILE A 309 -11.07 20.30 15.82
C ILE A 309 -11.34 21.78 16.13
N LEU A 310 -11.12 22.69 15.16
CA LEU A 310 -11.19 24.13 15.38
C LEU A 310 -12.52 24.74 14.92
N GLY A 311 -13.36 23.96 14.26
CA GLY A 311 -14.68 24.35 13.79
C GLY A 311 -14.69 25.15 12.47
N GLU A 312 -15.90 25.36 11.95
CA GLU A 312 -16.15 25.88 10.60
C GLU A 312 -15.54 27.28 10.38
N LYS A 313 -15.68 28.21 11.35
CA LYS A 313 -15.13 29.57 11.22
C LYS A 313 -13.63 29.60 11.05
N GLU A 314 -12.92 28.73 11.79
CA GLU A 314 -11.46 28.64 11.69
C GLU A 314 -11.04 27.89 10.42
N GLY A 315 -11.81 26.88 10.00
CA GLY A 315 -11.63 26.19 8.71
C GLY A 315 -11.69 27.16 7.53
N GLU A 316 -12.69 28.06 7.50
CA GLU A 316 -12.77 29.09 6.47
C GLU A 316 -11.60 30.08 6.51
N ARG A 317 -11.12 30.46 7.72
CA ARG A 317 -9.95 31.34 7.86
C ARG A 317 -8.69 30.65 7.37
N PHE A 318 -8.52 29.38 7.72
CA PHE A 318 -7.42 28.55 7.25
C PHE A 318 -7.40 28.44 5.72
N LEU A 319 -8.55 28.17 5.09
CA LEU A 319 -8.65 28.14 3.62
C LEU A 319 -8.27 29.49 2.97
N LYS A 320 -8.64 30.61 3.58
CA LYS A 320 -8.23 31.96 3.10
C LYS A 320 -6.73 32.22 3.28
N HIS A 321 -6.08 31.54 4.22
CA HIS A 321 -4.64 31.64 4.44
C HIS A 321 -3.82 30.85 3.42
N ILE A 322 -4.41 29.79 2.84
CA ILE A 322 -3.79 29.02 1.76
C ILE A 322 -3.81 29.83 0.46
N ARG A 323 -2.71 29.81 -0.27
CA ARG A 323 -2.59 30.52 -1.57
C ARG A 323 -3.66 30.05 -2.55
N PRO A 324 -4.29 30.98 -3.30
CA PRO A 324 -5.35 30.65 -4.26
C PRO A 324 -4.95 29.61 -5.30
N GLU A 325 -3.68 29.59 -5.73
CA GLU A 325 -3.16 28.65 -6.72
C GLU A 325 -3.20 27.20 -6.20
N ILE A 326 -2.91 26.99 -4.90
CA ILE A 326 -2.99 25.68 -4.26
C ILE A 326 -4.44 25.20 -4.19
N ILE A 327 -5.36 26.09 -3.85
CA ILE A 327 -6.78 25.77 -3.83
C ILE A 327 -7.31 25.46 -5.23
N GLN A 328 -6.85 26.17 -6.25
CA GLN A 328 -7.21 25.89 -7.65
C GLN A 328 -6.67 24.55 -8.10
N LEU A 329 -5.40 24.21 -7.75
CA LEU A 329 -4.81 22.91 -8.01
C LEU A 329 -5.66 21.82 -7.38
N ALA A 330 -5.98 21.89 -6.09
CA ALA A 330 -6.80 20.90 -5.39
C ALA A 330 -8.19 20.69 -6.01
N LYS A 331 -8.82 21.81 -6.48
CA LYS A 331 -10.10 21.72 -7.22
C LYS A 331 -9.94 21.05 -8.58
N SER A 332 -8.82 21.27 -9.27
CA SER A 332 -8.52 20.66 -10.55
C SER A 332 -8.25 19.15 -10.42
N ASP A 333 -7.46 18.75 -9.42
CA ASP A 333 -7.17 17.36 -9.10
C ASP A 333 -8.43 16.59 -8.78
N ARG A 334 -9.29 17.20 -7.93
CA ARG A 334 -10.57 16.59 -7.61
C ARG A 334 -11.43 16.37 -8.86
N ARG A 335 -11.50 17.35 -9.77
CA ARG A 335 -12.24 17.20 -11.03
C ARG A 335 -11.64 16.12 -11.92
N TYR A 336 -10.31 16.10 -12.04
CA TYR A 336 -9.58 15.11 -12.81
C TYR A 336 -9.89 13.68 -12.32
N TRP A 337 -9.70 13.41 -11.04
CA TRP A 337 -9.96 12.09 -10.47
C TRP A 337 -11.45 11.71 -10.50
N LEU A 338 -12.36 12.64 -10.23
CA LEU A 338 -13.81 12.39 -10.35
C LEU A 338 -14.24 12.05 -11.78
N SER A 339 -13.57 12.58 -12.79
CA SER A 339 -13.86 12.25 -14.20
C SER A 339 -13.47 10.81 -14.56
N LYS A 340 -12.56 10.20 -13.81
CA LYS A 340 -12.07 8.83 -14.03
C LYS A 340 -12.79 7.79 -13.16
N ARG A 341 -13.35 8.19 -12.02
CA ARG A 341 -13.94 7.27 -11.03
C ARG A 341 -15.28 6.68 -11.49
N CYS A 342 -15.49 5.39 -11.15
CA CYS A 342 -16.75 4.69 -11.30
C CYS A 342 -17.29 4.34 -9.92
N LYS A 343 -18.44 4.91 -9.53
CA LYS A 343 -19.04 4.74 -8.20
C LYS A 343 -19.25 3.28 -7.79
N ALA A 344 -19.62 2.41 -8.73
CA ALA A 344 -19.84 1.00 -8.43
C ALA A 344 -18.53 0.25 -8.09
N LEU A 345 -17.45 0.54 -8.83
CA LEU A 345 -16.12 -0.04 -8.55
C LEU A 345 -15.51 0.54 -7.28
N ASP A 346 -15.71 1.82 -7.04
CA ASP A 346 -15.30 2.51 -5.84
C ASP A 346 -15.89 1.86 -4.58
N ALA A 347 -17.22 1.65 -4.56
CA ALA A 347 -17.90 0.99 -3.45
C ALA A 347 -17.46 -0.48 -3.25
N ALA A 348 -17.24 -1.22 -4.33
CA ALA A 348 -16.75 -2.59 -4.26
C ALA A 348 -15.34 -2.68 -3.70
N GLN A 349 -14.45 -1.79 -4.14
CA GLN A 349 -13.09 -1.72 -3.63
C GLN A 349 -13.08 -1.32 -2.16
N ASP A 350 -13.87 -0.33 -1.76
CA ASP A 350 -13.99 0.10 -0.37
C ASP A 350 -14.37 -1.06 0.55
N PHE A 351 -15.34 -1.87 0.11
CA PHE A 351 -15.75 -3.06 0.85
C PHE A 351 -14.64 -4.11 0.96
N ILE A 352 -13.95 -4.42 -0.15
CA ILE A 352 -12.86 -5.40 -0.16
C ILE A 352 -11.69 -4.90 0.69
N PHE A 353 -11.34 -3.62 0.58
CA PHE A 353 -10.25 -3.02 1.34
C PHE A 353 -10.53 -3.01 2.85
N GLU A 354 -11.76 -2.70 3.25
CA GLU A 354 -12.17 -2.77 4.66
C GLU A 354 -12.07 -4.20 5.21
N LEU A 355 -12.53 -5.21 4.46
CA LEU A 355 -12.36 -6.60 4.83
C LEU A 355 -10.88 -6.98 4.97
N TYR A 356 -10.05 -6.51 4.07
CA TYR A 356 -8.60 -6.75 4.07
C TYR A 356 -7.93 -6.14 5.31
N LEU A 357 -8.22 -4.88 5.63
CA LEU A 357 -7.67 -4.20 6.81
C LEU A 357 -8.10 -4.90 8.10
N ARG A 358 -9.40 -5.20 8.25
CA ARG A 358 -9.92 -5.91 9.43
C ARG A 358 -9.31 -7.31 9.58
N GLY A 359 -9.14 -8.04 8.48
CA GLY A 359 -8.50 -9.35 8.45
C GLY A 359 -7.02 -9.33 8.89
N ASN A 360 -6.37 -8.17 8.81
CA ASN A 360 -5.00 -7.95 9.25
C ASN A 360 -4.89 -7.19 10.58
N HIS A 361 -5.97 -7.15 11.38
CA HIS A 361 -6.01 -6.52 12.71
C HIS A 361 -5.79 -4.99 12.72
N VAL A 362 -6.01 -4.30 11.61
CA VAL A 362 -6.04 -2.85 11.57
C VAL A 362 -7.38 -2.39 12.13
N ALA A 363 -7.44 -2.18 13.45
CA ALA A 363 -8.68 -1.92 14.21
C ALA A 363 -9.41 -0.63 13.75
N GLU A 364 -8.67 0.34 13.23
CA GLU A 364 -9.17 1.65 12.86
C GLU A 364 -9.72 1.70 11.42
N GLY A 365 -9.50 0.66 10.60
CA GLY A 365 -9.92 0.63 9.21
C GLY A 365 -9.46 1.90 8.47
N ARG A 366 -10.38 2.59 7.77
CA ARG A 366 -10.08 3.86 7.08
C ARG A 366 -9.73 5.04 7.99
N LYS A 367 -10.08 5.00 9.28
CA LYS A 367 -9.69 6.05 10.24
C LYS A 367 -8.18 6.12 10.44
N SER A 368 -7.42 5.07 10.11
CA SER A 368 -5.97 5.10 10.14
C SER A 368 -5.36 6.16 9.22
N TYR A 369 -6.05 6.55 8.15
CA TYR A 369 -5.63 7.65 7.29
C TYR A 369 -5.66 9.03 7.99
N SER A 370 -6.55 9.24 8.95
CA SER A 370 -6.59 10.47 9.76
C SER A 370 -5.51 10.50 10.83
N GLY A 371 -4.92 9.36 11.15
CA GLY A 371 -3.87 9.22 12.17
C GLY A 371 -2.54 9.88 11.84
N VAL A 372 -2.28 10.24 10.56
CA VAL A 372 -1.02 10.84 10.13
C VAL A 372 -0.69 12.14 10.88
N ILE A 373 -1.68 12.98 11.15
CA ILE A 373 -1.47 14.25 11.87
C ILE A 373 -1.01 14.00 13.31
N GLY A 374 -1.61 13.01 14.00
CA GLY A 374 -1.17 12.61 15.32
C GLY A 374 0.26 12.10 15.36
N LEU A 375 0.67 11.34 14.32
CA LEU A 375 2.05 10.86 14.18
C LEU A 375 3.04 12.02 13.96
N ILE A 376 2.69 12.98 13.10
CA ILE A 376 3.54 14.14 12.83
C ILE A 376 3.75 14.96 14.10
N LEU A 377 2.68 15.27 14.83
CA LEU A 377 2.74 16.05 16.07
C LEU A 377 3.55 15.35 17.16
N ALA A 378 3.37 14.03 17.30
CA ALA A 378 4.14 13.24 18.27
C ALA A 378 5.63 13.18 17.91
N TRP A 379 5.96 13.11 16.62
CA TRP A 379 7.33 13.10 16.13
C TRP A 379 8.02 14.47 16.31
N GLU A 380 7.34 15.57 16.04
CA GLU A 380 7.85 16.92 16.29
C GLU A 380 8.14 17.14 17.78
N GLU A 381 7.26 16.68 18.66
CA GLU A 381 7.48 16.78 20.11
C GLU A 381 8.68 15.97 20.58
N LYS A 382 8.84 14.73 20.07
CA LYS A 382 10.02 13.89 20.33
C LYS A 382 11.29 14.62 19.93
N LYS A 383 11.34 15.21 18.72
CA LYS A 383 12.52 15.97 18.24
C LYS A 383 12.83 17.19 19.13
N ASN A 384 11.80 17.93 19.50
CA ASN A 384 11.97 19.10 20.36
C ASN A 384 12.53 18.71 21.75
N THR A 385 12.13 17.57 22.28
CA THR A 385 12.63 17.06 23.57
C THR A 385 14.09 16.63 23.47
N GLN A 386 14.44 15.87 22.43
CA GLN A 386 15.83 15.43 22.19
C GLN A 386 16.77 16.61 21.95
N GLY A 387 16.35 17.63 21.20
CA GLY A 387 17.16 18.84 20.99
C GLY A 387 17.45 19.64 22.27
N LYS A 388 16.49 19.66 23.23
CA LYS A 388 16.70 20.29 24.54
C LYS A 388 17.68 19.50 25.41
N ASP A 389 17.60 18.16 25.41
CA ASP A 389 18.50 17.29 26.15
C ASP A 389 19.94 17.37 25.67
N GLU A 390 20.16 17.54 24.36
CA GLU A 390 21.50 17.74 23.77
C GLU A 390 22.08 19.13 24.09
N GLN A 391 21.25 20.17 24.15
CA GLN A 391 21.69 21.52 24.54
C GLN A 391 21.96 21.64 26.04
N GLY A 392 21.22 20.90 26.88
CA GLY A 392 21.46 20.88 28.34
C GLY A 392 22.68 20.06 28.79
N ARG A 393 23.29 19.28 27.88
CA ARG A 393 24.50 18.51 28.13
C ARG A 393 25.80 19.18 27.63
N LYS A 394 25.68 20.31 26.95
CA LYS A 394 26.80 21.20 26.58
C LYS A 394 26.93 22.36 27.57
#